data_3c668af7204863da7a8f7c76ab88c754
#
_entry.id   3c668af7204863da7a8f7c76ab88c754
#
_cell.length_a   1.000
_cell.length_b   1.000
_cell.length_c   1.000
_cell.angle_alpha   90.00
_cell.angle_beta   90.00
_cell.angle_gamma   90.00
#
_symmetry.space_group_name_H-M   'P 1'
#
loop_
_entity.id
_entity.type
_entity.pdbx_description
1 polymer ?
#
loop_
_entity_poly.entity_id
_entity_poly.type
_entity_poly.pdbx_seq_one_letter_code
_entity_poly.pdbx_strand_id
1 'polypeptide(L)'
;MTIMNPQSNRNRLIEEEAFKEKIEELKSRIGHLCEIIPYLKQCSHLSNHLQEVIELREGLNQIEQGLLQTHLRYCISPSVKIPREVVLSVSKLSARRHGSIIVLEQEDKLDDYLQGGVVIDAVVSAPILESIFYPGSQLHDGAVFIRNARVIKAGCLLPFAPIPSGLEALGLGTRHQAAVGLSQVSDALIVVVSEEKGWISLALRGRLYPNIGTSALLQKLGNSKNQA
;
A
#
# COMPACT_ATOMS: atom_id res chain seq x y z
N MET A 1 1.49 -23.46 19.49
CA MET A 1 1.42 -22.39 20.52
C MET A 1 2.72 -21.60 20.42
N THR A 2 2.73 -20.51 19.63
CA THR A 2 3.94 -19.71 19.39
C THR A 2 4.09 -18.72 20.53
N ILE A 3 5.12 -18.87 21.34
CA ILE A 3 5.44 -17.98 22.47
C ILE A 3 5.82 -16.62 21.87
N MET A 4 4.94 -15.64 22.01
CA MET A 4 5.22 -14.25 21.61
C MET A 4 6.35 -13.68 22.48
N ASN A 5 7.36 -13.10 21.84
CA ASN A 5 8.48 -12.44 22.48
C ASN A 5 8.00 -11.28 23.39
N PRO A 6 8.38 -11.20 24.67
CA PRO A 6 7.95 -10.16 25.62
C PRO A 6 8.24 -8.72 25.13
N GLN A 7 9.31 -8.49 24.39
CA GLN A 7 9.65 -7.18 23.80
C GLN A 7 8.66 -6.75 22.71
N SER A 8 8.14 -7.68 21.92
CA SER A 8 7.12 -7.41 20.90
C SER A 8 5.80 -6.93 21.53
N ASN A 9 5.46 -7.48 22.70
CA ASN A 9 4.24 -7.10 23.43
C ASN A 9 4.36 -5.71 24.06
N ARG A 10 5.54 -5.34 24.56
CA ARG A 10 5.80 -4.02 25.17
C ARG A 10 5.77 -2.90 24.13
N ASN A 11 6.37 -3.13 22.95
CA ASN A 11 6.32 -2.16 21.85
C ASN A 11 4.89 -1.96 21.32
N ARG A 12 4.09 -3.03 21.28
CA ARG A 12 2.68 -2.97 20.92
C ARG A 12 1.87 -2.10 21.88
N LEU A 13 2.07 -2.24 23.18
CA LEU A 13 1.37 -1.44 24.20
C LEU A 13 1.72 0.05 24.08
N ILE A 14 2.99 0.39 23.84
CA ILE A 14 3.45 1.77 23.65
C ILE A 14 2.84 2.37 22.37
N GLU A 15 2.79 1.62 21.29
CA GLU A 15 2.15 2.05 20.04
C GLU A 15 0.63 2.25 20.20
N GLU A 16 -0.05 1.38 20.96
CA GLU A 16 -1.48 1.50 21.27
C GLU A 16 -1.80 2.72 22.14
N GLU A 17 -0.96 3.05 23.14
CA GLU A 17 -1.12 4.23 23.98
C GLU A 17 -0.90 5.53 23.19
N ALA A 18 0.19 5.64 22.43
CA ALA A 18 0.44 6.79 21.57
C ALA A 18 -0.69 7.02 20.55
N PHE A 19 -1.31 5.93 20.09
CA PHE A 19 -2.44 5.99 19.18
C PHE A 19 -3.71 6.51 19.86
N LYS A 20 -3.97 6.09 21.09
CA LYS A 20 -5.09 6.61 21.90
C LYS A 20 -4.95 8.10 22.18
N GLU A 21 -3.76 8.54 22.59
CA GLU A 21 -3.47 9.96 22.82
C GLU A 21 -3.74 10.81 21.55
N LYS A 22 -3.33 10.33 20.39
CA LYS A 22 -3.56 11.03 19.13
C LYS A 22 -5.04 11.11 18.76
N ILE A 23 -5.82 10.05 19.02
CA ILE A 23 -7.27 10.05 18.81
C ILE A 23 -7.94 11.07 19.76
N GLU A 24 -7.55 11.14 21.03
CA GLU A 24 -8.13 12.10 21.99
C GLU A 24 -7.78 13.55 21.60
N GLU A 25 -6.54 13.81 21.16
CA GLU A 25 -6.16 15.11 20.62
C GLU A 25 -7.05 15.54 19.45
N LEU A 26 -7.30 14.63 18.48
CA LEU A 26 -8.17 14.94 17.35
C LEU A 26 -9.63 15.14 17.75
N LYS A 27 -10.15 14.37 18.69
CA LYS A 27 -11.50 14.59 19.24
C LYS A 27 -11.65 15.98 19.85
N SER A 28 -10.66 16.41 20.64
CA SER A 28 -10.63 17.74 21.24
C SER A 28 -10.65 18.83 20.17
N ARG A 29 -9.82 18.73 19.13
CA ARG A 29 -9.78 19.68 18.02
C ARG A 29 -11.08 19.72 17.22
N ILE A 30 -11.70 18.57 16.96
CA ILE A 30 -13.01 18.49 16.29
C ILE A 30 -14.07 19.18 17.15
N GLY A 31 -14.06 18.95 18.46
CA GLY A 31 -14.98 19.63 19.42
C GLY A 31 -14.85 21.15 19.32
N HIS A 32 -13.62 21.67 19.34
CA HIS A 32 -13.34 23.10 19.20
C HIS A 32 -13.85 23.66 17.87
N LEU A 33 -13.62 22.98 16.75
CA LEU A 33 -14.16 23.42 15.45
C LEU A 33 -15.68 23.41 15.43
N CYS A 34 -16.35 22.44 16.04
CA CYS A 34 -17.81 22.41 16.13
C CYS A 34 -18.39 23.61 16.90
N GLU A 35 -17.66 24.10 17.93
CA GLU A 35 -18.05 25.29 18.68
C GLU A 35 -17.90 26.58 17.86
N ILE A 36 -16.95 26.64 16.94
CA ILE A 36 -16.62 27.82 16.16
C ILE A 36 -17.49 27.94 14.88
N ILE A 37 -17.93 26.80 14.30
CA ILE A 37 -18.75 26.78 13.06
C ILE A 37 -19.90 27.79 13.05
N PRO A 38 -20.69 28.00 14.12
CA PRO A 38 -21.77 28.98 14.14
C PRO A 38 -21.29 30.43 13.96
N TYR A 39 -20.05 30.72 14.28
CA TYR A 39 -19.47 32.08 14.25
C TYR A 39 -18.66 32.38 12.98
N LEU A 40 -18.50 31.43 12.06
CA LEU A 40 -17.74 31.57 10.79
C LEU A 40 -18.31 32.63 9.83
N LYS A 41 -19.47 33.22 10.11
CA LYS A 41 -20.05 34.32 9.33
C LYS A 41 -19.27 35.64 9.43
N GLN A 42 -18.31 35.75 10.36
CA GLN A 42 -17.46 36.91 10.52
C GLN A 42 -16.07 36.64 9.94
N CYS A 43 -15.78 37.27 8.79
CA CYS A 43 -14.60 36.97 7.95
C CYS A 43 -13.22 37.23 8.59
N SER A 44 -13.11 37.78 9.81
CA SER A 44 -11.84 38.20 10.38
C SER A 44 -10.92 37.09 10.92
N HIS A 45 -11.41 35.85 11.04
CA HIS A 45 -10.66 34.72 11.63
C HIS A 45 -10.60 33.47 10.73
N LEU A 46 -10.99 33.60 9.48
CA LEU A 46 -11.09 32.44 8.56
C LEU A 46 -9.73 31.72 8.34
N SER A 47 -8.64 32.49 8.32
CA SER A 47 -7.29 31.94 8.10
C SER A 47 -6.84 31.00 9.25
N ASN A 48 -7.16 31.35 10.51
CA ASN A 48 -6.79 30.51 11.64
C ASN A 48 -7.58 29.20 11.67
N HIS A 49 -8.86 29.26 11.30
CA HIS A 49 -9.71 28.05 11.25
C HIS A 49 -9.36 27.15 10.06
N LEU A 50 -8.91 27.71 8.93
CA LEU A 50 -8.39 26.94 7.81
C LEU A 50 -7.12 26.18 8.22
N GLN A 51 -6.22 26.82 8.96
CA GLN A 51 -5.01 26.18 9.46
C GLN A 51 -5.36 24.99 10.39
N GLU A 52 -6.32 25.15 11.28
CA GLU A 52 -6.79 24.11 12.19
C GLU A 52 -7.41 22.91 11.44
N VAL A 53 -8.17 23.15 10.37
CA VAL A 53 -8.70 22.11 9.49
C VAL A 53 -7.58 21.36 8.75
N ILE A 54 -6.54 22.06 8.30
CA ILE A 54 -5.35 21.44 7.67
C ILE A 54 -4.64 20.53 8.65
N GLU A 55 -4.41 20.98 9.88
CA GLU A 55 -3.75 20.19 10.91
C GLU A 55 -4.57 18.95 11.32
N LEU A 56 -5.90 19.07 11.40
CA LEU A 56 -6.79 17.94 11.62
C LEU A 56 -6.67 16.90 10.50
N ARG A 57 -6.66 17.34 9.24
CA ARG A 57 -6.48 16.46 8.10
C ARG A 57 -5.15 15.72 8.15
N GLU A 58 -4.07 16.42 8.51
CA GLU A 58 -2.74 15.82 8.69
C GLU A 58 -2.72 14.81 9.83
N GLY A 59 -3.35 15.12 10.95
CA GLY A 59 -3.51 14.21 12.08
C GLY A 59 -4.28 12.95 11.73
N LEU A 60 -5.39 13.07 10.98
CA LEU A 60 -6.16 11.93 10.48
C LEU A 60 -5.33 11.07 9.53
N ASN A 61 -4.58 11.68 8.61
CA ASN A 61 -3.67 10.96 7.71
C ASN A 61 -2.60 10.18 8.50
N GLN A 62 -2.05 10.77 9.57
CA GLN A 62 -1.06 10.07 10.43
C GLN A 62 -1.67 8.85 11.13
N ILE A 63 -2.92 8.96 11.61
CA ILE A 63 -3.65 7.83 12.21
C ILE A 63 -3.90 6.75 11.16
N GLU A 64 -4.39 7.11 10.00
CA GLU A 64 -4.64 6.17 8.90
C GLU A 64 -3.37 5.41 8.55
N GLN A 65 -2.23 6.11 8.36
CA GLN A 65 -0.93 5.50 8.08
C GLN A 65 -0.46 4.58 9.23
N GLY A 66 -0.64 4.98 10.48
CA GLY A 66 -0.31 4.16 11.64
C GLY A 66 -1.15 2.88 11.72
N LEU A 67 -2.45 2.97 11.46
CA LEU A 67 -3.36 1.81 11.40
C LEU A 67 -2.96 0.87 10.26
N LEU A 68 -2.69 1.40 9.08
CA LEU A 68 -2.23 0.62 7.94
C LEU A 68 -0.92 -0.09 8.23
N GLN A 69 0.06 0.60 8.83
CA GLN A 69 1.35 0.00 9.21
C GLN A 69 1.17 -1.14 10.21
N THR A 70 0.35 -0.91 11.24
CA THR A 70 0.05 -1.91 12.27
C THR A 70 -0.66 -3.11 11.65
N HIS A 71 -1.66 -2.86 10.81
CA HIS A 71 -2.40 -3.92 10.12
C HIS A 71 -1.50 -4.74 9.17
N LEU A 72 -0.67 -4.06 8.37
CA LEU A 72 0.29 -4.73 7.49
C LEU A 72 1.31 -5.56 8.28
N ARG A 73 1.74 -5.10 9.45
CA ARG A 73 2.67 -5.83 10.32
C ARG A 73 2.05 -7.13 10.85
N TYR A 74 0.76 -7.12 11.21
CA TYR A 74 0.09 -8.26 11.84
C TYR A 74 -0.65 -9.17 10.85
N CYS A 75 -1.19 -8.62 9.76
CA CYS A 75 -2.01 -9.37 8.81
C CYS A 75 -1.25 -9.92 7.60
N ILE A 76 -0.14 -9.26 7.21
CA ILE A 76 0.76 -9.85 6.22
C ILE A 76 1.72 -10.76 6.97
N SER A 77 1.59 -12.07 6.74
CA SER A 77 2.46 -13.09 7.35
C SER A 77 3.94 -12.68 7.28
N PRO A 78 4.74 -12.95 8.34
CA PRO A 78 6.19 -12.77 8.29
C PRO A 78 6.87 -13.53 7.14
N SER A 79 6.22 -14.60 6.63
CA SER A 79 6.70 -15.39 5.50
C SER A 79 6.60 -14.65 4.15
N VAL A 80 5.75 -13.63 4.03
CA VAL A 80 5.64 -12.86 2.78
C VAL A 80 6.88 -11.98 2.61
N LYS A 81 7.69 -12.31 1.62
CA LYS A 81 8.92 -11.58 1.29
C LYS A 81 8.67 -10.65 0.10
N ILE A 82 8.96 -9.37 0.29
CA ILE A 82 9.00 -8.41 -0.81
C ILE A 82 10.48 -8.17 -1.14
N PRO A 83 10.96 -8.50 -2.35
CA PRO A 83 12.34 -8.23 -2.72
C PRO A 83 12.68 -6.73 -2.60
N ARG A 84 13.85 -6.41 -2.09
CA ARG A 84 14.31 -5.01 -1.95
C ARG A 84 14.21 -4.23 -3.26
N GLU A 85 14.55 -4.87 -4.36
CA GLU A 85 14.50 -4.27 -5.71
C GLU A 85 13.10 -3.86 -6.12
N VAL A 86 12.07 -4.60 -5.70
CA VAL A 86 10.66 -4.24 -5.91
C VAL A 86 10.33 -2.96 -5.13
N VAL A 87 10.73 -2.86 -3.87
CA VAL A 87 10.44 -1.66 -3.04
C VAL A 87 11.14 -0.43 -3.61
N LEU A 88 12.40 -0.56 -4.03
CA LEU A 88 13.14 0.53 -4.67
C LEU A 88 12.47 0.99 -5.98
N SER A 89 12.06 0.04 -6.81
CA SER A 89 11.35 0.32 -8.05
C SER A 89 10.00 1.01 -7.80
N VAL A 90 9.17 0.44 -6.92
CA VAL A 90 7.85 0.96 -6.58
C VAL A 90 7.93 2.39 -6.04
N SER A 91 8.95 2.70 -5.23
CA SER A 91 9.18 4.07 -4.73
C SER A 91 9.43 5.06 -5.85
N LYS A 92 10.23 4.68 -6.85
CA LYS A 92 10.54 5.55 -8.01
C LYS A 92 9.35 5.66 -8.97
N LEU A 93 8.64 4.55 -9.21
CA LEU A 93 7.42 4.54 -10.03
C LEU A 93 6.34 5.42 -9.41
N SER A 94 6.16 5.35 -8.09
CA SER A 94 5.26 6.21 -7.32
C SER A 94 5.60 7.69 -7.47
N ALA A 95 6.86 8.07 -7.27
CA ALA A 95 7.33 9.44 -7.40
C ALA A 95 7.13 10.02 -8.81
N ARG A 96 7.23 9.17 -9.84
CA ARG A 96 7.03 9.54 -11.25
C ARG A 96 5.60 9.37 -11.74
N ARG A 97 4.71 8.81 -10.92
CA ARG A 97 3.35 8.43 -11.28
C ARG A 97 3.29 7.46 -12.47
N HIS A 98 4.25 6.57 -12.57
CA HIS A 98 4.21 5.50 -13.54
C HIS A 98 3.36 4.35 -12.99
N GLY A 99 2.17 4.18 -13.56
CA GLY A 99 1.24 3.13 -13.15
C GLY A 99 1.86 1.76 -13.29
N SER A 100 1.74 0.91 -12.27
CA SER A 100 2.30 -0.43 -12.30
C SER A 100 1.47 -1.42 -11.51
N ILE A 101 1.57 -2.71 -11.87
CA ILE A 101 1.01 -3.83 -11.13
C ILE A 101 2.02 -4.98 -11.10
N ILE A 102 2.49 -5.32 -9.91
CA ILE A 102 3.54 -6.30 -9.68
C ILE A 102 2.97 -7.41 -8.80
N VAL A 103 2.99 -8.63 -9.31
CA VAL A 103 2.52 -9.83 -8.63
C VAL A 103 3.71 -10.58 -8.05
N LEU A 104 3.73 -10.77 -6.74
CA LEU A 104 4.71 -11.56 -6.02
C LEU A 104 4.07 -12.91 -5.67
N GLU A 105 4.45 -13.97 -6.40
CA GLU A 105 4.01 -15.33 -6.12
C GLU A 105 4.51 -15.75 -4.74
N GLN A 106 3.64 -16.40 -3.97
CA GLN A 106 3.95 -16.92 -2.65
C GLN A 106 3.96 -18.47 -2.69
N GLU A 107 3.01 -19.13 -2.02
CA GLU A 107 2.92 -20.60 -1.98
C GLU A 107 2.11 -21.15 -3.17
N ASP A 108 1.01 -20.46 -3.52
CA ASP A 108 0.15 -20.84 -4.64
C ASP A 108 0.87 -20.61 -5.97
N LYS A 109 0.83 -21.65 -6.85
CA LYS A 109 1.34 -21.53 -8.22
C LYS A 109 0.38 -20.71 -9.06
N LEU A 110 0.92 -19.72 -9.77
CA LEU A 110 0.13 -18.78 -10.55
C LEU A 110 0.17 -19.05 -12.05
N ASP A 111 0.64 -20.23 -12.48
CA ASP A 111 0.82 -20.55 -13.91
C ASP A 111 -0.48 -20.42 -14.71
N ASP A 112 -1.63 -20.74 -14.10
CA ASP A 112 -2.96 -20.61 -14.74
C ASP A 112 -3.38 -19.15 -14.97
N TYR A 113 -2.77 -18.21 -14.26
CA TYR A 113 -3.03 -16.77 -14.38
C TYR A 113 -2.00 -16.03 -15.23
N LEU A 114 -0.98 -16.71 -15.75
CA LEU A 114 0.05 -16.16 -16.62
C LEU A 114 -0.43 -16.02 -18.08
N GLN A 115 -1.67 -15.53 -18.27
CA GLN A 115 -2.24 -15.37 -19.61
C GLN A 115 -1.69 -14.13 -20.31
N GLY A 116 -1.41 -14.25 -21.60
CA GLY A 116 -0.79 -13.17 -22.38
C GLY A 116 0.63 -12.87 -21.94
N GLY A 117 1.06 -11.65 -22.21
CA GLY A 117 2.38 -11.14 -21.80
C GLY A 117 3.57 -11.80 -22.48
N VAL A 118 4.75 -11.30 -22.19
CA VAL A 118 6.02 -11.73 -22.75
C VAL A 118 6.87 -12.34 -21.65
N VAL A 119 7.53 -13.46 -21.94
CA VAL A 119 8.50 -14.11 -21.05
C VAL A 119 9.75 -13.22 -20.95
N ILE A 120 10.14 -12.87 -19.74
CA ILE A 120 11.32 -12.04 -19.46
C ILE A 120 12.46 -12.89 -18.92
N ASP A 121 12.16 -13.77 -17.97
CA ASP A 121 13.11 -14.68 -17.29
C ASP A 121 14.40 -14.00 -16.84
N ALA A 122 14.30 -12.88 -16.15
CA ALA A 122 15.43 -12.10 -15.65
C ALA A 122 15.44 -12.01 -14.12
N VAL A 123 16.60 -11.89 -13.52
CA VAL A 123 16.73 -11.55 -12.09
C VAL A 123 16.06 -10.21 -11.83
N VAL A 124 15.20 -10.13 -10.80
CA VAL A 124 14.52 -8.88 -10.47
C VAL A 124 15.52 -7.79 -10.12
N SER A 125 15.37 -6.63 -10.74
CA SER A 125 16.13 -5.44 -10.44
C SER A 125 15.27 -4.20 -10.63
N ALA A 126 15.56 -3.13 -9.90
CA ALA A 126 14.80 -1.89 -10.02
C ALA A 126 14.86 -1.32 -11.46
N PRO A 127 16.01 -1.29 -12.17
CA PRO A 127 16.05 -0.83 -13.55
C PRO A 127 15.16 -1.64 -14.52
N ILE A 128 15.08 -2.97 -14.37
CA ILE A 128 14.21 -3.80 -15.22
C ILE A 128 12.75 -3.43 -14.99
N LEU A 129 12.30 -3.32 -13.74
CA LEU A 129 10.92 -2.96 -13.42
C LEU A 129 10.58 -1.54 -13.88
N GLU A 130 11.49 -0.58 -13.67
CA GLU A 130 11.32 0.80 -14.14
C GLU A 130 11.22 0.87 -15.66
N SER A 131 11.98 0.06 -16.40
CA SER A 131 11.94 -0.02 -17.86
C SER A 131 10.65 -0.66 -18.37
N ILE A 132 10.17 -1.72 -17.71
CA ILE A 132 8.92 -2.37 -18.07
C ILE A 132 7.74 -1.40 -17.90
N PHE A 133 7.66 -0.69 -16.77
CA PHE A 133 6.56 0.22 -16.47
C PHE A 133 6.77 1.66 -16.94
N TYR A 134 7.78 1.91 -17.76
CA TYR A 134 7.96 3.21 -18.39
C TYR A 134 6.79 3.48 -19.36
N PRO A 135 6.10 4.63 -19.28
CA PRO A 135 5.01 4.99 -20.20
C PRO A 135 5.54 5.07 -21.63
N GLY A 136 5.24 4.19 -22.48
CA GLY A 136 5.79 4.05 -23.85
C GLY A 136 6.51 2.72 -24.07
N SER A 137 6.79 1.96 -23.01
CA SER A 137 7.16 0.55 -23.13
C SER A 137 5.94 -0.25 -23.59
N GLN A 138 6.12 -1.18 -24.52
CA GLN A 138 5.05 -2.09 -24.96
C GLN A 138 4.58 -3.04 -23.84
N LEU A 139 5.33 -3.15 -22.76
CA LEU A 139 5.07 -4.04 -21.62
C LEU A 139 4.46 -3.32 -20.41
N HIS A 140 4.25 -1.99 -20.48
CA HIS A 140 3.78 -1.20 -19.34
C HIS A 140 2.31 -1.46 -18.98
N ASP A 141 1.53 -1.92 -19.95
CA ASP A 141 0.13 -2.30 -19.73
C ASP A 141 0.03 -3.80 -19.43
N GLY A 142 -0.44 -4.12 -18.23
CA GLY A 142 -0.51 -5.47 -17.69
C GLY A 142 0.41 -5.70 -16.49
N ALA A 143 0.34 -6.91 -15.95
CA ALA A 143 1.04 -7.29 -14.74
C ALA A 143 2.43 -7.86 -15.02
N VAL A 144 3.35 -7.60 -14.09
CA VAL A 144 4.64 -8.28 -13.99
C VAL A 144 4.55 -9.35 -12.92
N PHE A 145 4.88 -10.58 -13.28
CA PHE A 145 4.95 -11.71 -12.35
C PHE A 145 6.38 -11.97 -11.89
N ILE A 146 6.55 -12.05 -10.57
CA ILE A 146 7.82 -12.33 -9.92
C ILE A 146 7.69 -13.63 -9.10
N ARG A 147 8.58 -14.58 -9.39
CA ARG A 147 8.73 -15.87 -8.70
C ARG A 147 10.19 -16.05 -8.33
N ASN A 148 10.49 -16.37 -7.05
CA ASN A 148 11.86 -16.62 -6.58
C ASN A 148 12.87 -15.53 -6.98
N ALA A 149 12.51 -14.26 -6.77
CA ALA A 149 13.29 -13.08 -7.15
C ALA A 149 13.65 -13.00 -8.65
N ARG A 150 12.85 -13.62 -9.52
CA ARG A 150 12.95 -13.49 -10.97
C ARG A 150 11.67 -12.91 -11.56
N VAL A 151 11.80 -12.02 -12.51
CA VAL A 151 10.70 -11.57 -13.39
C VAL A 151 10.43 -12.69 -14.38
N ILE A 152 9.31 -13.36 -14.25
CA ILE A 152 8.94 -14.49 -15.13
C ILE A 152 8.30 -13.96 -16.42
N LYS A 153 7.29 -13.10 -16.29
CA LYS A 153 6.53 -12.52 -17.40
C LYS A 153 6.17 -11.07 -17.13
N ALA A 154 5.95 -10.31 -18.18
CA ALA A 154 5.46 -8.93 -18.14
C ALA A 154 4.33 -8.72 -19.14
N GLY A 155 3.42 -7.76 -18.90
CA GLY A 155 2.26 -7.51 -19.76
C GLY A 155 1.17 -8.57 -19.63
N CYS A 156 1.06 -9.24 -18.48
CA CYS A 156 0.05 -10.29 -18.28
C CYS A 156 -1.31 -9.70 -17.89
N LEU A 157 -2.38 -10.37 -18.36
CA LEU A 157 -3.75 -10.07 -17.99
C LEU A 157 -4.10 -10.77 -16.67
N LEU A 158 -4.82 -10.07 -15.80
CA LEU A 158 -5.29 -10.59 -14.52
C LEU A 158 -6.82 -10.68 -14.49
N PRO A 159 -7.39 -11.57 -13.67
CA PRO A 159 -8.82 -11.53 -13.39
C PRO A 159 -9.21 -10.21 -12.72
N PHE A 160 -10.38 -9.69 -13.02
CA PHE A 160 -10.92 -8.46 -12.46
C PHE A 160 -11.95 -8.75 -11.37
N ALA A 161 -11.94 -7.91 -10.32
CA ALA A 161 -13.01 -7.87 -9.32
C ALA A 161 -13.36 -6.41 -8.99
N PRO A 162 -14.59 -6.14 -8.53
CA PRO A 162 -14.97 -4.81 -8.08
C PRO A 162 -14.11 -4.38 -6.88
N ILE A 163 -13.93 -3.06 -6.74
CA ILE A 163 -13.27 -2.48 -5.57
C ILE A 163 -14.12 -2.80 -4.32
N PRO A 164 -13.49 -3.21 -3.21
CA PRO A 164 -14.21 -3.49 -1.97
C PRO A 164 -15.01 -2.30 -1.47
N SER A 165 -16.19 -2.58 -0.87
CA SER A 165 -17.08 -1.57 -0.34
C SER A 165 -16.39 -0.64 0.65
N GLY A 166 -16.68 0.66 0.55
CA GLY A 166 -16.07 1.72 1.36
C GLY A 166 -14.81 2.34 0.75
N LEU A 167 -14.27 1.79 -0.35
CA LEU A 167 -13.11 2.33 -1.06
C LEU A 167 -13.47 2.98 -2.40
N GLU A 168 -14.76 2.99 -2.79
CA GLU A 168 -15.23 3.50 -4.09
C GLU A 168 -14.90 4.99 -4.27
N ALA A 169 -15.03 5.78 -3.19
CA ALA A 169 -14.74 7.21 -3.20
C ALA A 169 -13.26 7.54 -3.47
N LEU A 170 -12.38 6.56 -3.36
CA LEU A 170 -10.95 6.76 -3.62
C LEU A 170 -10.60 6.81 -5.11
N GLY A 171 -11.55 6.56 -6.02
CA GLY A 171 -11.31 6.63 -7.47
C GLY A 171 -10.17 5.69 -7.90
N LEU A 172 -10.22 4.43 -7.47
CA LEU A 172 -9.20 3.42 -7.78
C LEU A 172 -9.46 2.82 -9.16
N GLY A 173 -8.44 2.82 -10.02
CA GLY A 173 -8.56 2.39 -11.43
C GLY A 173 -8.47 0.86 -11.64
N THR A 174 -8.40 0.48 -12.92
CA THR A 174 -8.41 -0.91 -13.41
C THR A 174 -7.29 -1.77 -12.83
N ARG A 175 -6.09 -1.24 -12.62
CA ARG A 175 -4.98 -1.98 -11.97
C ARG A 175 -5.31 -2.41 -10.55
N HIS A 176 -6.08 -1.61 -9.80
CA HIS A 176 -6.53 -2.00 -8.46
C HIS A 176 -7.61 -3.09 -8.52
N GLN A 177 -8.54 -3.00 -9.49
CA GLN A 177 -9.55 -4.05 -9.72
C GLN A 177 -8.90 -5.38 -10.12
N ALA A 178 -7.88 -5.35 -10.97
CA ALA A 178 -7.10 -6.52 -11.35
C ALA A 178 -6.34 -7.11 -10.14
N ALA A 179 -5.75 -6.25 -9.30
CA ALA A 179 -5.06 -6.69 -8.09
C ALA A 179 -6.03 -7.37 -7.09
N VAL A 180 -7.21 -6.79 -6.89
CA VAL A 180 -8.25 -7.41 -6.05
C VAL A 180 -8.66 -8.75 -6.63
N GLY A 181 -8.95 -8.83 -7.95
CA GLY A 181 -9.40 -10.04 -8.62
C GLY A 181 -8.42 -11.21 -8.43
N LEU A 182 -7.13 -11.01 -8.68
CA LEU A 182 -6.14 -12.07 -8.47
C LEU A 182 -5.98 -12.41 -6.98
N SER A 183 -6.00 -11.42 -6.08
CA SER A 183 -5.85 -11.66 -4.64
C SER A 183 -7.02 -12.40 -3.99
N GLN A 184 -8.18 -12.49 -4.64
CA GLN A 184 -9.33 -13.26 -4.17
C GLN A 184 -9.17 -14.77 -4.44
N VAL A 185 -8.39 -15.13 -5.45
CA VAL A 185 -8.23 -16.50 -5.93
C VAL A 185 -6.84 -17.08 -5.69
N SER A 186 -5.97 -16.33 -5.02
CA SER A 186 -4.59 -16.75 -4.70
C SER A 186 -4.07 -16.10 -3.44
N ASP A 187 -2.97 -16.61 -2.92
CA ASP A 187 -2.22 -16.03 -1.80
C ASP A 187 -1.14 -15.03 -2.24
N ALA A 188 -1.12 -14.69 -3.54
CA ALA A 188 -0.17 -13.73 -4.08
C ALA A 188 -0.27 -12.36 -3.39
N LEU A 189 0.88 -11.73 -3.16
CA LEU A 189 0.94 -10.33 -2.79
C LEU A 189 1.04 -9.48 -4.06
N ILE A 190 0.10 -8.59 -4.26
CA ILE A 190 0.08 -7.70 -5.43
C ILE A 190 0.36 -6.27 -4.98
N VAL A 191 1.36 -5.64 -5.61
CA VAL A 191 1.72 -4.24 -5.40
C VAL A 191 1.25 -3.42 -6.59
N VAL A 192 0.49 -2.36 -6.33
CA VAL A 192 -0.03 -1.45 -7.36
C VAL A 192 0.50 -0.05 -7.12
N VAL A 193 0.94 0.63 -8.19
CA VAL A 193 1.17 2.07 -8.20
C VAL A 193 0.09 2.72 -9.06
N SER A 194 -0.60 3.70 -8.47
CA SER A 194 -1.61 4.50 -9.18
C SER A 194 -0.92 5.49 -10.12
N GLU A 195 -1.30 5.49 -11.39
CA GLU A 195 -0.83 6.44 -12.39
C GLU A 195 -1.32 7.86 -12.09
N GLU A 196 -2.57 7.99 -11.64
CA GLU A 196 -3.17 9.29 -11.36
C GLU A 196 -2.62 9.94 -10.08
N LYS A 197 -2.45 9.15 -9.01
CA LYS A 197 -2.16 9.66 -7.66
C LYS A 197 -0.72 9.39 -7.20
N GLY A 198 -0.01 8.47 -7.85
CA GLY A 198 1.28 7.97 -7.38
C GLY A 198 1.16 7.10 -6.12
N TRP A 199 -0.05 6.81 -5.64
CA TRP A 199 -0.24 6.00 -4.43
C TRP A 199 0.23 4.57 -4.65
N ILE A 200 0.84 4.02 -3.61
CA ILE A 200 1.21 2.61 -3.55
C ILE A 200 0.10 1.88 -2.81
N SER A 201 -0.42 0.81 -3.38
CA SER A 201 -1.44 -0.03 -2.76
C SER A 201 -0.99 -1.49 -2.73
N LEU A 202 -1.46 -2.25 -1.75
CA LEU A 202 -1.27 -3.71 -1.69
C LEU A 202 -2.61 -4.41 -1.79
N ALA A 203 -2.65 -5.53 -2.52
CA ALA A 203 -3.77 -6.46 -2.48
C ALA A 203 -3.29 -7.83 -2.03
N LEU A 204 -4.03 -8.44 -1.10
CA LEU A 204 -3.73 -9.75 -0.52
C LEU A 204 -5.02 -10.39 -0.02
N ARG A 205 -5.27 -11.66 -0.39
CA ARG A 205 -6.43 -12.45 0.07
C ARG A 205 -7.76 -11.70 -0.03
N GLY A 206 -8.01 -11.07 -1.19
CA GLY A 206 -9.22 -10.30 -1.48
C GLY A 206 -9.34 -8.94 -0.78
N ARG A 207 -8.33 -8.54 0.00
CA ARG A 207 -8.30 -7.24 0.67
C ARG A 207 -7.39 -6.28 -0.06
N LEU A 208 -7.84 -5.03 -0.19
CA LEU A 208 -7.07 -3.94 -0.78
C LEU A 208 -6.68 -2.94 0.31
N TYR A 209 -5.40 -2.60 0.37
CA TYR A 209 -4.80 -1.61 1.27
C TYR A 209 -4.29 -0.45 0.44
N PRO A 210 -5.08 0.60 0.24
CA PRO A 210 -4.69 1.75 -0.58
C PRO A 210 -3.73 2.67 0.16
N ASN A 211 -2.98 3.47 -0.61
CA ASN A 211 -2.13 4.56 -0.13
C ASN A 211 -1.13 4.19 0.97
N ILE A 212 -0.41 3.10 0.78
CA ILE A 212 0.61 2.65 1.73
C ILE A 212 1.88 3.49 1.52
N GLY A 213 2.37 4.10 2.59
CA GLY A 213 3.64 4.82 2.55
C GLY A 213 4.83 3.91 2.24
N THR A 214 5.80 4.41 1.49
CA THR A 214 7.04 3.68 1.14
C THR A 214 7.77 3.16 2.39
N SER A 215 7.70 3.90 3.50
CA SER A 215 8.26 3.50 4.80
C SER A 215 7.69 2.19 5.32
N ALA A 216 6.39 1.95 5.15
CA ALA A 216 5.74 0.71 5.57
C ALA A 216 6.25 -0.51 4.78
N LEU A 217 6.51 -0.34 3.48
CA LEU A 217 7.15 -1.38 2.66
C LEU A 217 8.60 -1.64 3.07
N LEU A 218 9.36 -0.59 3.38
CA LEU A 218 10.77 -0.69 3.82
C LEU A 218 10.89 -1.38 5.19
N GLN A 219 9.98 -1.17 6.12
CA GLN A 219 9.97 -1.86 7.41
C GLN A 219 9.81 -3.38 7.28
N LYS A 220 9.07 -3.85 6.28
CA LYS A 220 8.97 -5.28 5.95
C LYS A 220 10.33 -5.87 5.55
N LEU A 221 11.21 -5.09 4.90
CA LEU A 221 12.57 -5.53 4.56
C LEU A 221 13.50 -5.62 5.77
N GLY A 222 13.35 -4.70 6.74
CA GLY A 222 14.20 -4.64 7.95
C GLY A 222 14.03 -5.85 8.86
N ASN A 223 12.83 -6.40 8.94
CA ASN A 223 12.54 -7.56 9.78
C ASN A 223 13.07 -8.89 9.21
N SER A 224 13.47 -8.92 7.94
CA SER A 224 14.05 -10.12 7.30
C SER A 224 15.54 -10.31 7.61
N LYS A 225 16.24 -9.31 8.17
CA LYS A 225 17.68 -9.40 8.50
C LYS A 225 17.99 -10.02 9.87
N ASN A 226 17.00 -10.15 10.75
CA ASN A 226 17.20 -10.71 12.10
C ASN A 226 16.91 -12.23 12.21
N GLN A 227 16.79 -12.94 11.09
CA GLN A 227 16.55 -14.40 11.06
C GLN A 227 17.58 -15.14 10.17
N ALA A 228 18.79 -14.65 10.10
CA ALA A 228 19.92 -15.37 9.49
C ALA A 228 20.95 -15.75 10.56
#